data_b3515f6f2db6bd67333081b650c25686
#
_entry.id   b3515f6f2db6bd67333081b650c25686
#
_cell.length_a   1.000
_cell.length_b   1.000
_cell.length_c   1.000
_cell.angle_alpha   90.00
_cell.angle_beta   90.00
_cell.angle_gamma   90.00
#
_symmetry.space_group_name_H-M   'P 1'
#
loop_
_entity.id
_entity.type
_entity.pdbx_description
1 polymer ?
#
loop_
_entity_poly.entity_id
_entity_poly.type
_entity_poly.pdbx_seq_one_letter_code
_entity_poly.pdbx_strand_id
1 'polypeptide(L)'
;ELDGRAGDNRADPARLQIAAVCDVDAIRCFLVEYDRSPGTLRIYQRECERLLLWSLIDCGKPFSSLNRQDFEGYLNFLADPQPAALWCGPKAERATERWRPFVGPLSESAVLTAMAAINSVMRYLVDAGYLLGNPLGLIRQRRRKMSAEASGALRAVASTDEVDKIERFLDQQMWDAVTSAIEAMPRDAERGRDEYERARFLAATLYMLAPRAGELETHRMNSFREKRGLWWWHVVGKGGKKAKVPVADDMLQALIRYRKYLGLSAVPRRDDTTPILVSVKDGSPITARRLNQILKKIFSAAADLLPPDAEHKKEKLRAASAHWGRHTGITAKLDSGIDERFVQKDARHTDARTTQRYIHEEEERWHDEAQKQRLPWVGQK
;
A
#
# COMPACT_ATOMS: atom_id res chain seq x y z
N GLU A 1 31.99 22.56 -11.44
CA GLU A 1 30.53 22.89 -11.43
C GLU A 1 29.73 21.67 -11.00
N LEU A 2 28.84 21.82 -10.06
CA LEU A 2 28.06 20.71 -9.49
C LEU A 2 26.72 20.44 -10.20
N ASP A 3 26.51 21.06 -11.38
CA ASP A 3 25.29 20.91 -12.16
C ASP A 3 25.27 19.66 -13.06
N GLY A 4 26.38 18.96 -13.15
CA GLY A 4 26.54 17.72 -13.93
C GLY A 4 26.79 17.90 -15.42
N ARG A 5 27.02 19.12 -15.91
CA ARG A 5 27.38 19.33 -17.33
C ARG A 5 28.69 18.62 -17.72
N ALA A 6 29.62 18.56 -16.78
CA ALA A 6 30.92 17.90 -16.91
C ALA A 6 31.08 16.72 -15.94
N GLY A 7 30.02 15.96 -15.73
CA GLY A 7 30.04 14.79 -14.83
C GLY A 7 30.89 13.65 -15.41
N ASP A 8 31.63 12.93 -14.55
CA ASP A 8 32.59 11.88 -14.99
C ASP A 8 31.90 10.68 -15.67
N ASN A 9 30.65 10.44 -15.40
CA ASN A 9 29.84 9.36 -15.98
C ASN A 9 28.90 9.88 -17.10
N ARG A 10 29.16 11.07 -17.65
CA ARG A 10 28.42 11.61 -18.81
C ARG A 10 28.76 10.86 -20.09
N ALA A 11 27.72 10.51 -20.85
CA ALA A 11 27.90 9.98 -22.19
C ALA A 11 28.19 11.09 -23.19
N ASP A 12 28.62 10.70 -24.39
CA ASP A 12 28.84 11.64 -25.52
C ASP A 12 27.53 12.39 -25.83
N PRO A 13 27.55 13.73 -25.83
CA PRO A 13 26.36 14.54 -26.15
C PRO A 13 25.72 14.19 -27.50
N ALA A 14 26.47 13.66 -28.45
CA ALA A 14 25.95 13.21 -29.74
C ALA A 14 24.97 12.02 -29.62
N ARG A 15 24.99 11.30 -28.52
CA ARG A 15 24.09 10.17 -28.23
C ARG A 15 22.86 10.54 -27.43
N LEU A 16 22.77 11.78 -26.99
CA LEU A 16 21.71 12.24 -26.10
C LEU A 16 20.35 12.26 -26.83
N GLN A 17 19.38 11.56 -26.28
CA GLN A 17 18.02 11.42 -26.84
C GLN A 17 16.96 12.25 -26.08
N ILE A 18 17.37 13.02 -25.06
CA ILE A 18 16.49 13.85 -24.24
C ILE A 18 16.97 15.28 -24.18
N ALA A 19 16.06 16.24 -24.00
CA ALA A 19 16.39 17.65 -23.87
C ALA A 19 16.92 17.96 -22.46
N ALA A 20 18.17 17.58 -22.18
CA ALA A 20 18.79 17.77 -20.87
C ALA A 20 20.20 18.33 -20.99
N VAL A 21 20.43 19.47 -20.35
CA VAL A 21 21.76 20.11 -20.30
C VAL A 21 22.51 19.74 -19.03
N CYS A 22 21.79 19.57 -17.93
CA CYS A 22 22.32 19.30 -16.60
C CYS A 22 21.59 18.12 -15.92
N ASP A 23 22.09 17.66 -14.77
CA ASP A 23 21.53 16.53 -14.01
C ASP A 23 20.05 16.74 -13.65
N VAL A 24 19.68 17.97 -13.27
CA VAL A 24 18.31 18.30 -12.90
C VAL A 24 17.36 18.19 -14.09
N ASP A 25 17.79 18.64 -15.28
CA ASP A 25 16.99 18.51 -16.50
C ASP A 25 16.78 17.05 -16.89
N ALA A 26 17.84 16.24 -16.79
CA ALA A 26 17.80 14.82 -17.09
C ALA A 26 16.82 14.05 -16.15
N ILE A 27 16.86 14.36 -14.86
CA ILE A 27 15.93 13.81 -13.88
C ILE A 27 14.49 14.29 -14.16
N ARG A 28 14.28 15.55 -14.54
CA ARG A 28 12.96 16.06 -14.93
C ARG A 28 12.38 15.31 -16.13
N CYS A 29 13.19 15.04 -17.16
CA CYS A 29 12.76 14.24 -18.31
C CYS A 29 12.26 12.86 -17.87
N PHE A 30 12.95 12.20 -16.95
CA PHE A 30 12.50 10.93 -16.38
C PHE A 30 11.17 11.07 -15.62
N LEU A 31 11.02 12.11 -14.81
CA LEU A 31 9.84 12.28 -13.96
C LEU A 31 8.56 12.53 -14.77
N VAL A 32 8.65 13.19 -15.93
CA VAL A 32 7.51 13.44 -16.83
C VAL A 32 6.87 12.14 -17.33
N GLU A 33 7.63 11.06 -17.49
CA GLU A 33 7.10 9.74 -17.86
C GLU A 33 6.04 9.21 -16.86
N TYR A 34 6.03 9.75 -15.63
CA TYR A 34 5.17 9.30 -14.55
C TYR A 34 4.06 10.26 -14.16
N ASP A 35 3.79 11.31 -14.95
CA ASP A 35 2.74 12.31 -14.70
C ASP A 35 1.35 11.69 -14.48
N ARG A 36 1.05 10.61 -15.19
CA ARG A 36 -0.20 9.87 -15.06
C ARG A 36 -0.24 8.90 -13.87
N SER A 37 0.82 8.86 -13.07
CA SER A 37 0.96 7.96 -11.92
C SER A 37 1.41 8.73 -10.66
N PRO A 38 0.56 9.58 -10.05
CA PRO A 38 0.95 10.51 -8.99
C PRO A 38 1.62 9.86 -7.78
N GLY A 39 1.27 8.61 -7.45
CA GLY A 39 1.89 7.84 -6.36
C GLY A 39 3.34 7.46 -6.69
N THR A 40 3.58 6.98 -7.90
CA THR A 40 4.91 6.59 -8.38
C THR A 40 5.78 7.83 -8.59
N LEU A 41 5.24 8.89 -9.19
CA LEU A 41 5.91 10.16 -9.38
C LEU A 41 6.45 10.71 -8.05
N ARG A 42 5.62 10.75 -7.00
CA ARG A 42 6.04 11.22 -5.66
C ARG A 42 7.19 10.41 -5.07
N ILE A 43 7.23 9.10 -5.31
CA ILE A 43 8.33 8.25 -4.84
C ILE A 43 9.61 8.62 -5.60
N TYR A 44 9.56 8.67 -6.92
CA TYR A 44 10.72 9.02 -7.74
C TYR A 44 11.25 10.43 -7.44
N GLN A 45 10.37 11.42 -7.35
CA GLN A 45 10.74 12.79 -6.96
C GLN A 45 11.49 12.83 -5.63
N ARG A 46 10.93 12.17 -4.62
CA ARG A 46 11.54 12.12 -3.29
C ARG A 46 12.91 11.45 -3.30
N GLU A 47 13.04 10.30 -3.96
CA GLU A 47 14.31 9.57 -3.94
C GLU A 47 15.38 10.24 -4.83
N CYS A 48 15.00 10.85 -5.95
CA CYS A 48 15.89 11.69 -6.75
C CYS A 48 16.38 12.90 -5.97
N GLU A 49 15.47 13.57 -5.26
CA GLU A 49 15.81 14.73 -4.44
C GLU A 49 16.78 14.37 -3.31
N ARG A 50 16.53 13.27 -2.60
CA ARG A 50 17.40 12.76 -1.55
C ARG A 50 18.82 12.48 -2.05
N LEU A 51 18.90 11.79 -3.19
CA LEU A 51 20.19 11.46 -3.81
C LEU A 51 20.92 12.71 -4.32
N LEU A 52 20.22 13.64 -4.98
CA LEU A 52 20.80 14.90 -5.42
C LEU A 52 21.35 15.72 -4.26
N LEU A 53 20.56 15.91 -3.20
CA LEU A 53 20.99 16.64 -2.02
C LEU A 53 22.24 15.99 -1.38
N TRP A 54 22.21 14.66 -1.23
CA TRP A 54 23.32 13.93 -0.66
C TRP A 54 24.59 14.01 -1.55
N SER A 55 24.45 13.88 -2.87
CA SER A 55 25.58 13.96 -3.78
C SER A 55 26.25 15.34 -3.75
N LEU A 56 25.45 16.40 -3.66
CA LEU A 56 25.94 17.78 -3.66
C LEU A 56 26.51 18.21 -2.29
N ILE A 57 25.85 17.83 -1.19
CA ILE A 57 26.17 18.32 0.15
C ILE A 57 27.24 17.44 0.82
N ASP A 58 27.07 16.13 0.75
CA ASP A 58 27.93 15.15 1.46
C ASP A 58 29.13 14.71 0.61
N CYS A 59 28.90 14.45 -0.69
CA CYS A 59 29.97 14.01 -1.59
C CYS A 59 30.67 15.16 -2.30
N GLY A 60 30.07 16.36 -2.39
CA GLY A 60 30.58 17.48 -3.19
C GLY A 60 30.70 17.14 -4.70
N LYS A 61 29.88 16.22 -5.21
CA LYS A 61 29.90 15.73 -6.58
C LYS A 61 28.54 15.95 -7.27
N PRO A 62 28.50 16.22 -8.59
CA PRO A 62 27.26 16.16 -9.33
C PRO A 62 26.73 14.71 -9.39
N PHE A 63 25.43 14.55 -9.57
CA PHE A 63 24.78 13.25 -9.68
C PHE A 63 25.41 12.37 -10.79
N SER A 64 25.77 12.96 -11.92
CA SER A 64 26.42 12.29 -13.04
C SER A 64 27.89 11.93 -12.82
N SER A 65 28.47 12.24 -11.65
CA SER A 65 29.82 11.78 -11.26
C SER A 65 29.79 10.70 -10.17
N LEU A 66 28.61 10.30 -9.72
CA LEU A 66 28.49 9.25 -8.70
C LEU A 66 28.97 7.91 -9.23
N ASN A 67 29.85 7.28 -8.51
CA ASN A 67 30.43 5.97 -8.83
C ASN A 67 29.90 4.86 -7.90
N ARG A 68 30.42 3.62 -8.05
CA ARG A 68 30.02 2.47 -7.26
C ARG A 68 30.23 2.70 -5.75
N GLN A 69 31.35 3.27 -5.37
CA GLN A 69 31.73 3.51 -3.95
C GLN A 69 30.79 4.56 -3.33
N ASP A 70 30.42 5.60 -4.07
CA ASP A 70 29.47 6.60 -3.63
C ASP A 70 28.09 5.95 -3.32
N PHE A 71 27.63 5.03 -4.17
CA PHE A 71 26.37 4.32 -3.88
C PHE A 71 26.46 3.34 -2.70
N GLU A 72 27.63 2.78 -2.41
CA GLU A 72 27.85 2.02 -1.17
C GLU A 72 27.78 2.93 0.06
N GLY A 73 28.35 4.12 -0.02
CA GLY A 73 28.23 5.17 0.99
C GLY A 73 26.78 5.61 1.19
N TYR A 74 26.05 5.85 0.08
CA TYR A 74 24.64 6.24 0.13
C TYR A 74 23.73 5.19 0.77
N LEU A 75 24.01 3.90 0.56
CA LEU A 75 23.26 2.82 1.24
C LEU A 75 23.40 2.90 2.76
N ASN A 76 24.62 3.17 3.26
CA ASN A 76 24.86 3.33 4.69
C ASN A 76 24.19 4.61 5.21
N PHE A 77 24.29 5.70 4.45
CA PHE A 77 23.64 6.96 4.77
C PHE A 77 22.11 6.86 4.86
N LEU A 78 21.46 6.13 3.98
CA LEU A 78 20.02 5.91 4.07
C LEU A 78 19.59 5.18 5.35
N ALA A 79 20.43 4.26 5.83
CA ALA A 79 20.19 3.52 7.08
C ALA A 79 20.45 4.39 8.33
N ASP A 80 21.36 5.37 8.23
CA ASP A 80 21.69 6.31 9.31
C ASP A 80 22.13 7.67 8.74
N PRO A 81 21.18 8.57 8.41
CA PRO A 81 21.48 9.89 7.84
C PRO A 81 22.16 10.80 8.86
N GLN A 82 23.50 10.98 8.73
CA GLN A 82 24.31 11.84 9.60
C GLN A 82 24.89 13.04 8.82
N PRO A 83 25.03 14.22 9.46
CA PRO A 83 24.55 14.58 10.80
C PRO A 83 23.02 14.72 10.84
N ALA A 84 22.37 14.09 11.83
CA ALA A 84 20.92 14.02 11.92
C ALA A 84 20.23 15.40 11.90
N ALA A 85 20.84 16.41 12.52
CA ALA A 85 20.29 17.78 12.54
C ALA A 85 20.14 18.40 11.13
N LEU A 86 21.01 18.02 10.18
CA LEU A 86 20.94 18.49 8.80
C LEU A 86 19.93 17.71 7.97
N TRP A 87 19.85 16.39 8.16
CA TRP A 87 19.17 15.47 7.30
C TRP A 87 17.80 15.01 7.79
N CYS A 88 17.57 15.01 9.12
CA CYS A 88 16.36 14.49 9.73
C CYS A 88 15.55 15.56 10.44
N GLY A 89 14.22 15.50 10.31
CA GLY A 89 13.31 16.42 10.97
C GLY A 89 11.85 15.99 10.90
N PRO A 90 10.96 16.64 11.64
CA PRO A 90 9.53 16.36 11.57
C PRO A 90 8.98 16.66 10.18
N LYS A 91 7.84 16.06 9.86
CA LYS A 91 7.14 16.37 8.61
C LYS A 91 6.79 17.86 8.56
N ALA A 92 7.35 18.56 7.61
CA ALA A 92 7.14 19.98 7.38
C ALA A 92 6.90 20.25 5.88
N GLU A 93 6.35 21.43 5.58
CA GLU A 93 6.23 21.87 4.19
C GLU A 93 7.61 22.20 3.63
N ARG A 94 7.85 21.84 2.36
CA ARG A 94 9.15 21.95 1.71
C ARG A 94 9.74 23.38 1.70
N ALA A 95 8.92 24.38 1.69
CA ALA A 95 9.35 25.78 1.68
C ALA A 95 9.73 26.33 3.07
N THR A 96 9.67 25.52 4.14
CA THR A 96 9.95 25.94 5.51
C THR A 96 11.38 25.58 5.92
N GLU A 97 11.98 26.39 6.79
CA GLU A 97 13.30 26.14 7.39
C GLU A 97 13.38 24.81 8.16
N ARG A 98 12.23 24.32 8.63
CA ARG A 98 12.11 23.04 9.37
C ARG A 98 12.13 21.81 8.46
N TRP A 99 11.97 22.00 7.15
CA TRP A 99 11.94 20.88 6.24
C TRP A 99 13.28 20.14 6.19
N ARG A 100 13.22 18.82 6.24
CA ARG A 100 14.36 17.93 6.06
C ARG A 100 13.96 16.78 5.14
N PRO A 101 14.90 16.20 4.36
CA PRO A 101 14.60 15.12 3.41
C PRO A 101 14.15 13.82 4.09
N PHE A 102 14.51 13.63 5.36
CA PHE A 102 14.18 12.44 6.14
C PHE A 102 13.41 12.82 7.41
N VAL A 103 12.56 11.91 7.87
CA VAL A 103 11.97 11.97 9.21
C VAL A 103 12.91 11.30 10.23
N GLY A 104 13.73 10.37 9.77
CA GLY A 104 14.71 9.58 10.51
C GLY A 104 15.32 8.51 9.63
N PRO A 105 16.13 7.61 10.19
CA PRO A 105 16.69 6.46 9.50
C PRO A 105 15.65 5.65 8.74
N LEU A 106 16.03 5.11 7.58
CA LEU A 106 15.13 4.28 6.79
C LEU A 106 15.23 2.81 7.22
N SER A 107 14.08 2.14 7.30
CA SER A 107 14.07 0.67 7.45
C SER A 107 14.68 0.00 6.21
N GLU A 108 15.16 -1.24 6.35
CA GLU A 108 15.75 -2.01 5.24
C GLU A 108 14.81 -2.06 4.01
N SER A 109 13.52 -2.30 4.21
CA SER A 109 12.56 -2.34 3.12
C SER A 109 12.39 -0.97 2.45
N ALA A 110 12.50 0.13 3.20
CA ALA A 110 12.47 1.49 2.65
C ALA A 110 13.75 1.80 1.87
N VAL A 111 14.92 1.37 2.35
CA VAL A 111 16.20 1.45 1.63
C VAL A 111 16.12 0.69 0.30
N LEU A 112 15.62 -0.55 0.30
CA LEU A 112 15.44 -1.35 -0.92
C LEU A 112 14.49 -0.65 -1.92
N THR A 113 13.42 -0.02 -1.42
CA THR A 113 12.47 0.75 -2.26
C THR A 113 13.15 1.98 -2.86
N ALA A 114 13.92 2.73 -2.07
CA ALA A 114 14.69 3.89 -2.54
C ALA A 114 15.69 3.49 -3.62
N MET A 115 16.45 2.42 -3.38
CA MET A 115 17.44 1.93 -4.35
C MET A 115 16.80 1.38 -5.63
N ALA A 116 15.62 0.77 -5.54
CA ALA A 116 14.88 0.34 -6.72
C ALA A 116 14.41 1.55 -7.56
N ALA A 117 13.94 2.61 -6.91
CA ALA A 117 13.55 3.85 -7.58
C ALA A 117 14.75 4.50 -8.27
N ILE A 118 15.87 4.68 -7.57
CA ILE A 118 17.10 5.27 -8.12
C ILE A 118 17.64 4.42 -9.28
N ASN A 119 17.62 3.09 -9.15
CA ASN A 119 18.05 2.21 -10.24
C ASN A 119 17.20 2.38 -11.51
N SER A 120 15.91 2.67 -11.38
CA SER A 120 15.05 2.95 -12.53
C SER A 120 15.44 4.26 -13.21
N VAL A 121 15.76 5.30 -12.44
CA VAL A 121 16.27 6.58 -12.95
C VAL A 121 17.60 6.37 -13.69
N MET A 122 18.56 5.71 -13.03
CA MET A 122 19.88 5.45 -13.63
C MET A 122 19.78 4.69 -14.95
N ARG A 123 18.93 3.67 -15.02
CA ARG A 123 18.71 2.90 -16.26
C ARG A 123 18.13 3.78 -17.36
N TYR A 124 17.09 4.55 -17.06
CA TYR A 124 16.52 5.50 -18.03
C TYR A 124 17.58 6.47 -18.56
N LEU A 125 18.43 7.03 -17.70
CA LEU A 125 19.46 7.98 -18.10
C LEU A 125 20.57 7.34 -18.94
N VAL A 126 20.89 6.06 -18.73
CA VAL A 126 21.78 5.29 -19.60
C VAL A 126 21.11 5.04 -20.95
N ASP A 127 19.86 4.58 -20.96
CA ASP A 127 19.10 4.30 -22.18
C ASP A 127 18.88 5.60 -23.01
N ALA A 128 18.71 6.75 -22.33
CA ALA A 128 18.58 8.07 -22.95
C ALA A 128 19.90 8.66 -23.44
N GLY A 129 21.03 7.98 -23.27
CA GLY A 129 22.35 8.46 -23.68
C GLY A 129 22.86 9.65 -22.85
N TYR A 130 22.36 9.86 -21.65
CA TYR A 130 22.81 10.88 -20.71
C TYR A 130 23.99 10.40 -19.88
N LEU A 131 23.95 9.15 -19.38
CA LEU A 131 25.01 8.49 -18.63
C LEU A 131 25.67 7.38 -19.44
N LEU A 132 26.97 7.18 -19.24
CA LEU A 132 27.74 6.07 -19.84
C LEU A 132 27.32 4.72 -19.23
N GLY A 133 27.07 4.67 -17.93
CA GLY A 133 26.76 3.45 -17.23
C GLY A 133 25.95 3.66 -15.96
N ASN A 134 25.45 2.55 -15.42
CA ASN A 134 24.72 2.54 -14.16
C ASN A 134 25.60 1.95 -13.02
N PRO A 135 26.28 2.80 -12.21
CA PRO A 135 27.15 2.33 -11.13
C PRO A 135 26.40 1.53 -10.07
N LEU A 136 25.12 1.83 -9.85
CA LEU A 136 24.27 1.10 -8.89
C LEU A 136 24.07 -0.36 -9.29
N GLY A 137 24.13 -0.66 -10.60
CA GLY A 137 24.06 -2.02 -11.12
C GLY A 137 25.24 -2.91 -10.67
N LEU A 138 26.35 -2.33 -10.26
CA LEU A 138 27.55 -3.04 -9.83
C LEU A 138 27.51 -3.56 -8.39
N ILE A 139 26.57 -3.10 -7.57
CA ILE A 139 26.41 -3.54 -6.16
C ILE A 139 25.32 -4.61 -5.99
N ARG A 140 25.17 -5.49 -6.98
CA ARG A 140 24.11 -6.53 -7.02
C ARG A 140 24.17 -7.51 -5.84
N GLN A 141 25.38 -7.93 -5.44
CA GLN A 141 25.54 -8.91 -4.34
C GLN A 141 25.12 -8.31 -3.01
N ARG A 142 25.51 -7.07 -2.70
CA ARG A 142 25.10 -6.38 -1.47
C ARG A 142 23.59 -6.18 -1.41
N ARG A 143 22.96 -5.80 -2.53
CA ARG A 143 21.50 -5.71 -2.63
C ARG A 143 20.80 -7.06 -2.45
N ARG A 144 21.39 -8.15 -2.99
CA ARG A 144 20.87 -9.52 -2.76
C ARG A 144 21.01 -9.95 -1.32
N LYS A 145 22.13 -9.61 -0.66
CA LYS A 145 22.37 -9.91 0.75
C LYS A 145 21.40 -9.15 1.64
N MET A 146 21.24 -7.84 1.45
CA MET A 146 20.23 -7.03 2.14
C MET A 146 18.79 -7.55 1.88
N SER A 147 18.48 -7.92 0.64
CA SER A 147 17.18 -8.54 0.32
C SER A 147 17.01 -9.92 0.94
N ALA A 148 18.08 -10.68 1.09
CA ALA A 148 18.07 -11.99 1.76
C ALA A 148 18.08 -11.82 3.28
N GLU A 149 18.77 -10.83 3.82
CA GLU A 149 18.75 -10.45 5.23
C GLU A 149 17.42 -9.84 5.63
N ALA A 150 16.83 -8.95 4.81
CA ALA A 150 15.47 -8.48 4.97
C ALA A 150 14.44 -9.63 4.84
N SER A 151 14.68 -10.59 3.94
CA SER A 151 13.87 -11.81 3.83
C SER A 151 14.23 -12.84 4.91
N GLY A 152 15.47 -12.90 5.35
CA GLY A 152 15.95 -13.76 6.42
C GLY A 152 15.74 -13.16 7.80
N ALA A 153 15.79 -11.82 7.98
CA ALA A 153 15.28 -11.13 9.16
C ALA A 153 13.74 -11.24 9.22
N LEU A 154 13.05 -11.18 8.10
CA LEU A 154 11.66 -11.62 7.97
C LEU A 154 11.51 -13.11 8.38
N ARG A 155 12.44 -14.00 8.07
CA ARG A 155 12.42 -15.42 8.48
C ARG A 155 12.94 -15.66 9.91
N ALA A 156 13.95 -14.94 10.40
CA ALA A 156 14.51 -15.09 11.76
C ALA A 156 13.66 -14.38 12.84
N VAL A 157 13.04 -13.27 12.46
CA VAL A 157 11.90 -12.67 13.17
C VAL A 157 10.67 -13.58 13.07
N ALA A 158 10.61 -14.43 12.03
CA ALA A 158 9.64 -15.49 11.86
C ALA A 158 9.77 -16.65 12.85
N SER A 159 10.84 -16.79 13.57
CA SER A 159 10.89 -17.76 14.70
C SER A 159 10.42 -17.17 16.05
N THR A 160 10.26 -15.84 16.15
CA THR A 160 9.72 -15.16 17.35
C THR A 160 8.70 -14.04 17.08
N ASP A 161 8.73 -13.44 15.87
CA ASP A 161 7.86 -12.31 15.45
C ASP A 161 7.21 -12.52 14.06
N GLU A 162 7.31 -13.70 13.45
CA GLU A 162 6.68 -14.00 12.15
C GLU A 162 5.15 -13.97 12.24
N VAL A 163 4.63 -14.35 13.40
CA VAL A 163 3.21 -14.22 13.74
C VAL A 163 2.78 -12.75 13.56
N ASP A 164 3.57 -11.77 13.99
CA ASP A 164 3.15 -10.36 14.00
C ASP A 164 3.29 -9.60 12.67
N LYS A 165 4.17 -10.00 11.75
CA LYS A 165 4.32 -9.32 10.45
C LYS A 165 3.41 -9.85 9.36
N ILE A 166 2.93 -11.07 9.49
CA ILE A 166 2.07 -11.75 8.54
C ILE A 166 0.61 -11.39 8.77
N GLU A 167 0.21 -11.18 10.00
CA GLU A 167 -1.16 -10.90 10.40
C GLU A 167 -1.56 -9.43 10.32
N ARG A 168 -1.43 -8.81 9.14
CA ARG A 168 -2.03 -7.48 8.88
C ARG A 168 -3.51 -7.58 8.54
N PHE A 169 -4.23 -8.47 9.19
CA PHE A 169 -5.68 -8.59 9.13
C PHE A 169 -6.27 -8.53 10.54
N LEU A 170 -7.55 -8.30 10.62
CA LEU A 170 -8.31 -8.31 11.85
C LEU A 170 -8.92 -9.69 12.00
N ASP A 171 -8.62 -10.38 13.08
CA ASP A 171 -9.28 -11.64 13.43
C ASP A 171 -10.77 -11.43 13.73
N GLN A 172 -11.53 -12.51 13.92
CA GLN A 172 -12.97 -12.42 14.13
C GLN A 172 -13.31 -11.56 15.34
N GLN A 173 -12.59 -11.69 16.47
CA GLN A 173 -12.84 -10.91 17.69
C GLN A 173 -12.60 -9.41 17.45
N MET A 174 -11.52 -9.05 16.74
CA MET A 174 -11.24 -7.66 16.37
C MET A 174 -12.29 -7.13 15.39
N TRP A 175 -12.75 -7.96 14.45
CA TRP A 175 -13.78 -7.55 13.50
C TRP A 175 -15.14 -7.35 14.17
N ASP A 176 -15.50 -8.21 15.13
CA ASP A 176 -16.70 -8.06 15.96
C ASP A 176 -16.65 -6.78 16.80
N ALA A 177 -15.48 -6.44 17.35
CA ALA A 177 -15.28 -5.15 18.02
C ALA A 177 -15.45 -3.96 17.07
N VAL A 178 -14.98 -4.05 15.82
CA VAL A 178 -15.20 -3.02 14.79
C VAL A 178 -16.68 -2.84 14.46
N THR A 179 -17.42 -3.92 14.28
CA THR A 179 -18.87 -3.85 14.02
C THR A 179 -19.61 -3.29 15.21
N SER A 180 -19.25 -3.70 16.44
CA SER A 180 -19.81 -3.17 17.69
C SER A 180 -19.53 -1.68 17.88
N ALA A 181 -18.31 -1.22 17.56
CA ALA A 181 -17.96 0.20 17.62
C ALA A 181 -18.78 1.03 16.62
N ILE A 182 -19.05 0.49 15.43
CA ILE A 182 -19.91 1.15 14.44
C ILE A 182 -21.36 1.21 14.95
N GLU A 183 -21.90 0.11 15.48
CA GLU A 183 -23.28 0.10 16.01
C GLU A 183 -23.46 1.02 17.22
N ALA A 184 -22.40 1.28 17.99
CA ALA A 184 -22.40 2.24 19.11
C ALA A 184 -22.26 3.71 18.68
N MET A 185 -22.09 4.01 17.40
CA MET A 185 -21.95 5.40 16.94
C MET A 185 -23.22 6.23 17.23
N PRO A 186 -23.08 7.51 17.63
CA PRO A 186 -24.21 8.41 17.89
C PRO A 186 -25.09 8.58 16.64
N ARG A 187 -26.42 8.57 16.85
CA ARG A 187 -27.44 8.71 15.79
C ARG A 187 -28.47 9.82 16.08
N ASP A 188 -28.29 10.55 17.17
CA ASP A 188 -29.24 11.57 17.61
C ASP A 188 -29.27 12.77 16.66
N ALA A 189 -28.12 13.22 16.21
CA ALA A 189 -27.96 14.28 15.23
C ALA A 189 -27.87 13.73 13.80
N GLU A 190 -28.26 14.53 12.81
CA GLU A 190 -28.19 14.20 11.38
C GLU A 190 -26.77 13.76 10.99
N ARG A 191 -25.78 14.56 11.35
CA ARG A 191 -24.37 14.25 11.09
C ARG A 191 -23.92 12.92 11.68
N GLY A 192 -24.41 12.56 12.87
CA GLY A 192 -24.10 11.28 13.50
C GLY A 192 -24.68 10.13 12.70
N ARG A 193 -25.92 10.26 12.22
CA ARG A 193 -26.56 9.28 11.34
C ARG A 193 -25.82 9.12 10.03
N ASP A 194 -25.35 10.22 9.42
CA ASP A 194 -24.56 10.20 8.20
C ASP A 194 -23.23 9.44 8.39
N GLU A 195 -22.54 9.73 9.49
CA GLU A 195 -21.28 9.07 9.83
C GLU A 195 -21.50 7.56 10.08
N TYR A 196 -22.57 7.19 10.78
CA TYR A 196 -22.95 5.81 11.04
C TYR A 196 -23.28 5.03 9.77
N GLU A 197 -24.20 5.50 8.94
CA GLU A 197 -24.60 4.79 7.73
C GLU A 197 -23.44 4.65 6.73
N ARG A 198 -22.59 5.67 6.63
CA ARG A 198 -21.37 5.60 5.86
C ARG A 198 -20.36 4.59 6.43
N ALA A 199 -20.16 4.57 7.75
CA ALA A 199 -19.24 3.63 8.40
C ALA A 199 -19.69 2.18 8.21
N ARG A 200 -20.99 1.94 8.34
CA ARG A 200 -21.63 0.65 8.14
C ARG A 200 -21.45 0.12 6.73
N PHE A 201 -21.72 0.97 5.73
CA PHE A 201 -21.52 0.61 4.33
C PHE A 201 -20.04 0.43 3.97
N LEU A 202 -19.15 1.24 4.54
CA LEU A 202 -17.72 1.10 4.38
C LEU A 202 -17.21 -0.24 4.94
N ALA A 203 -17.64 -0.62 6.14
CA ALA A 203 -17.27 -1.90 6.75
C ALA A 203 -17.73 -3.09 5.89
N ALA A 204 -18.99 -3.11 5.45
CA ALA A 204 -19.51 -4.13 4.54
C ALA A 204 -18.72 -4.20 3.23
N THR A 205 -18.37 -3.05 2.66
CA THR A 205 -17.60 -2.97 1.42
C THR A 205 -16.17 -3.50 1.59
N LEU A 206 -15.49 -3.17 2.69
CA LEU A 206 -14.14 -3.66 3.00
C LEU A 206 -14.14 -5.17 3.20
N TYR A 207 -15.10 -5.69 3.95
CA TYR A 207 -15.18 -7.11 4.28
C TYR A 207 -15.55 -7.97 3.07
N MET A 208 -16.58 -7.56 2.32
CA MET A 208 -17.13 -8.39 1.25
C MET A 208 -16.47 -8.16 -0.12
N LEU A 209 -16.06 -6.94 -0.47
CA LEU A 209 -15.46 -6.63 -1.78
C LEU A 209 -13.95 -6.44 -1.73
N ALA A 210 -13.37 -6.28 -0.55
CA ALA A 210 -11.93 -6.09 -0.32
C ALA A 210 -11.29 -5.06 -1.28
N PRO A 211 -11.83 -3.82 -1.39
CA PRO A 211 -11.33 -2.79 -2.30
C PRO A 211 -9.96 -2.25 -1.87
N ARG A 212 -9.20 -1.71 -2.83
CA ARG A 212 -8.12 -0.77 -2.52
C ARG A 212 -8.72 0.60 -2.20
N ALA A 213 -8.12 1.33 -1.26
CA ALA A 213 -8.62 2.66 -0.86
C ALA A 213 -8.83 3.62 -2.06
N GLY A 214 -7.89 3.62 -3.03
CA GLY A 214 -8.01 4.41 -4.25
C GLY A 214 -9.15 3.97 -5.18
N GLU A 215 -9.57 2.70 -5.11
CA GLU A 215 -10.71 2.22 -5.90
C GLU A 215 -12.03 2.81 -5.37
N LEU A 216 -12.17 2.99 -4.05
CA LEU A 216 -13.34 3.64 -3.45
C LEU A 216 -13.39 5.15 -3.74
N GLU A 217 -12.23 5.79 -3.86
CA GLU A 217 -12.13 7.22 -4.22
C GLU A 217 -12.55 7.49 -5.67
N THR A 218 -12.13 6.63 -6.59
CA THR A 218 -12.24 6.90 -8.03
C THR A 218 -13.52 6.37 -8.66
N HIS A 219 -14.16 5.35 -8.06
CA HIS A 219 -15.35 4.74 -8.64
C HIS A 219 -16.65 5.42 -8.18
N ARG A 220 -17.69 5.21 -8.96
CA ARG A 220 -19.04 5.75 -8.75
C ARG A 220 -20.05 4.61 -8.60
N MET A 221 -21.26 4.91 -8.13
CA MET A 221 -22.32 3.92 -7.93
C MET A 221 -22.66 3.15 -9.21
N ASN A 222 -22.54 3.76 -10.40
CA ASN A 222 -22.73 3.08 -11.68
C ASN A 222 -21.72 1.97 -12.00
N SER A 223 -20.68 1.81 -11.15
CA SER A 223 -19.77 0.67 -11.25
C SER A 223 -20.39 -0.65 -10.73
N PHE A 224 -21.45 -0.56 -9.94
CA PHE A 224 -22.27 -1.71 -9.58
C PHE A 224 -23.31 -1.95 -10.70
N ARG A 225 -23.27 -3.13 -11.30
CA ARG A 225 -24.12 -3.45 -12.46
C ARG A 225 -24.68 -4.85 -12.35
N GLU A 226 -25.94 -4.98 -12.71
CA GLU A 226 -26.59 -6.27 -12.88
C GLU A 226 -26.31 -6.83 -14.28
N LYS A 227 -26.07 -8.13 -14.35
CA LYS A 227 -25.97 -8.91 -15.57
C LYS A 227 -26.55 -10.30 -15.34
N ARG A 228 -27.65 -10.64 -16.02
CA ARG A 228 -28.34 -11.94 -15.93
C ARG A 228 -28.77 -12.31 -14.50
N GLY A 229 -29.35 -11.35 -13.78
CA GLY A 229 -29.78 -11.52 -12.40
C GLY A 229 -28.66 -11.47 -11.35
N LEU A 230 -27.39 -11.34 -11.75
CA LEU A 230 -26.24 -11.33 -10.88
C LEU A 230 -25.64 -9.93 -10.82
N TRP A 231 -25.34 -9.44 -9.62
CA TRP A 231 -24.71 -8.16 -9.40
C TRP A 231 -23.20 -8.26 -9.40
N TRP A 232 -22.55 -7.28 -10.04
CA TRP A 232 -21.10 -7.20 -10.18
C TRP A 232 -20.64 -5.78 -9.90
N TRP A 233 -19.55 -5.66 -9.15
CA TRP A 233 -18.80 -4.42 -9.04
C TRP A 233 -17.70 -4.38 -10.09
N HIS A 234 -17.80 -3.47 -11.04
CA HIS A 234 -16.82 -3.26 -12.11
C HIS A 234 -15.73 -2.29 -11.63
N VAL A 235 -14.50 -2.74 -11.62
CA VAL A 235 -13.35 -2.02 -11.05
C VAL A 235 -12.29 -1.81 -12.11
N VAL A 236 -11.71 -0.60 -12.11
CA VAL A 236 -10.49 -0.28 -12.84
C VAL A 236 -9.38 -0.12 -11.80
N GLY A 237 -8.46 -1.08 -11.78
CA GLY A 237 -7.35 -1.11 -10.83
C GLY A 237 -6.11 -0.38 -11.33
N LYS A 238 -4.99 -0.55 -10.60
CA LYS A 238 -3.69 0.03 -10.95
C LYS A 238 -3.29 -0.36 -12.39
N GLY A 239 -2.83 0.62 -13.16
CA GLY A 239 -2.43 0.41 -14.56
C GLY A 239 -3.60 0.24 -15.54
N GLY A 240 -4.82 0.71 -15.19
CA GLY A 240 -5.98 0.65 -16.08
C GLY A 240 -6.60 -0.76 -16.23
N LYS A 241 -6.15 -1.75 -15.45
CA LYS A 241 -6.65 -3.13 -15.52
C LYS A 241 -8.10 -3.20 -15.07
N LYS A 242 -8.99 -3.62 -15.99
CA LYS A 242 -10.42 -3.82 -15.71
C LYS A 242 -10.63 -5.18 -15.05
N ALA A 243 -11.45 -5.19 -14.00
CA ALA A 243 -11.89 -6.40 -13.31
C ALA A 243 -13.35 -6.28 -12.89
N LYS A 244 -13.95 -7.39 -12.47
CA LYS A 244 -15.27 -7.43 -11.85
C LYS A 244 -15.22 -8.30 -10.62
N VAL A 245 -15.94 -7.90 -9.58
CA VAL A 245 -16.08 -8.61 -8.31
C VAL A 245 -17.55 -8.95 -8.12
N PRO A 246 -17.90 -10.20 -7.76
CA PRO A 246 -19.29 -10.54 -7.49
C PRO A 246 -19.79 -9.76 -6.26
N VAL A 247 -21.02 -9.32 -6.31
CA VAL A 247 -21.73 -8.65 -5.21
C VAL A 247 -22.71 -9.64 -4.64
N ALA A 248 -22.37 -10.26 -3.52
CA ALA A 248 -23.25 -11.18 -2.80
C ALA A 248 -24.47 -10.45 -2.24
N ASP A 249 -25.52 -11.19 -1.91
CA ASP A 249 -26.81 -10.62 -1.49
C ASP A 249 -26.69 -9.69 -0.30
N ASP A 250 -25.93 -10.04 0.72
CA ASP A 250 -25.71 -9.19 1.89
C ASP A 250 -25.03 -7.87 1.54
N MET A 251 -24.07 -7.91 0.61
CA MET A 251 -23.42 -6.71 0.10
C MET A 251 -24.40 -5.85 -0.73
N LEU A 252 -25.27 -6.49 -1.52
CA LEU A 252 -26.32 -5.80 -2.25
C LEU A 252 -27.31 -5.12 -1.31
N GLN A 253 -27.71 -5.80 -0.22
CA GLN A 253 -28.58 -5.21 0.81
C GLN A 253 -27.89 -4.01 1.50
N ALA A 254 -26.61 -4.12 1.82
CA ALA A 254 -25.84 -3.00 2.39
C ALA A 254 -25.80 -1.80 1.41
N LEU A 255 -25.61 -2.05 0.12
CA LEU A 255 -25.64 -1.02 -0.92
C LEU A 255 -27.03 -0.38 -1.02
N ILE A 256 -28.10 -1.17 -1.07
CA ILE A 256 -29.49 -0.69 -1.16
C ILE A 256 -29.82 0.18 0.05
N ARG A 257 -29.44 -0.25 1.28
CA ARG A 257 -29.67 0.51 2.50
C ARG A 257 -28.97 1.87 2.45
N TYR A 258 -27.70 1.89 2.11
CA TYR A 258 -26.91 3.12 2.04
C TYR A 258 -27.45 4.09 0.98
N ARG A 259 -27.83 3.56 -0.18
CA ARG A 259 -28.45 4.37 -1.26
C ARG A 259 -29.78 4.96 -0.84
N LYS A 260 -30.67 4.18 -0.22
CA LYS A 260 -31.94 4.67 0.31
C LYS A 260 -31.72 5.76 1.35
N TYR A 261 -30.74 5.60 2.23
CA TYR A 261 -30.36 6.62 3.20
C TYR A 261 -29.95 7.95 2.52
N LEU A 262 -29.21 7.86 1.42
CA LEU A 262 -28.83 9.04 0.60
C LEU A 262 -29.99 9.61 -0.25
N GLY A 263 -31.20 9.12 -0.13
CA GLY A 263 -32.35 9.54 -0.95
C GLY A 263 -32.30 9.07 -2.40
N LEU A 264 -31.46 8.06 -2.71
CA LEU A 264 -31.29 7.52 -4.05
C LEU A 264 -32.21 6.32 -4.31
N SER A 265 -32.39 5.96 -5.58
CA SER A 265 -33.07 4.70 -5.97
C SER A 265 -32.35 3.49 -5.34
N ALA A 266 -33.08 2.42 -5.05
CA ALA A 266 -32.57 1.24 -4.36
C ALA A 266 -31.30 0.66 -5.02
N VAL A 267 -31.29 0.59 -6.34
CA VAL A 267 -30.15 0.09 -7.11
C VAL A 267 -29.56 1.16 -8.03
N PRO A 268 -28.25 1.12 -8.32
CA PRO A 268 -27.63 2.10 -9.21
C PRO A 268 -28.10 1.97 -10.65
N ARG A 269 -28.28 3.12 -11.32
CA ARG A 269 -28.51 3.21 -12.76
C ARG A 269 -27.17 3.35 -13.49
N ARG A 270 -27.16 3.15 -14.81
CA ARG A 270 -25.95 3.27 -15.63
C ARG A 270 -25.36 4.67 -15.67
N ASP A 271 -26.21 5.68 -15.51
CA ASP A 271 -25.88 7.10 -15.49
C ASP A 271 -25.59 7.65 -14.07
N ASP A 272 -25.61 6.80 -13.05
CA ASP A 272 -25.43 7.21 -11.66
C ASP A 272 -23.96 7.57 -11.36
N THR A 273 -23.66 8.84 -11.30
CA THR A 273 -22.33 9.39 -11.02
C THR A 273 -22.06 9.64 -9.54
N THR A 274 -22.98 9.25 -8.65
CA THR A 274 -22.80 9.38 -7.19
C THR A 274 -21.55 8.64 -6.74
N PRO A 275 -20.68 9.23 -5.91
CA PRO A 275 -19.53 8.51 -5.33
C PRO A 275 -19.95 7.27 -4.55
N ILE A 276 -19.12 6.21 -4.55
CA ILE A 276 -19.40 5.01 -3.73
C ILE A 276 -19.52 5.38 -2.25
N LEU A 277 -18.64 6.26 -1.77
CA LEU A 277 -18.68 6.82 -0.42
C LEU A 277 -18.72 8.34 -0.53
N VAL A 278 -19.70 8.96 0.11
CA VAL A 278 -19.88 10.41 0.10
C VAL A 278 -19.36 11.08 1.36
N SER A 279 -18.81 12.26 1.19
CA SER A 279 -18.45 13.16 2.29
C SER A 279 -19.73 13.67 2.97
N VAL A 280 -19.82 13.56 4.29
CA VAL A 280 -20.93 14.08 5.10
C VAL A 280 -21.03 15.61 5.02
N LYS A 281 -19.93 16.29 4.64
CA LYS A 281 -19.89 17.75 4.59
C LYS A 281 -20.55 18.32 3.33
N ASP A 282 -20.31 17.70 2.18
CA ASP A 282 -20.60 18.29 0.87
C ASP A 282 -20.98 17.28 -0.22
N GLY A 283 -21.18 16.00 0.15
CA GLY A 283 -21.51 14.94 -0.82
C GLY A 283 -20.39 14.57 -1.80
N SER A 284 -19.21 15.17 -1.69
CA SER A 284 -18.06 14.89 -2.57
C SER A 284 -17.49 13.50 -2.35
N PRO A 285 -16.67 12.95 -3.29
CA PRO A 285 -15.97 11.69 -3.08
C PRO A 285 -15.04 11.74 -1.87
N ILE A 286 -15.00 10.66 -1.10
CA ILE A 286 -14.03 10.51 0.00
C ILE A 286 -12.67 10.12 -0.57
N THR A 287 -11.64 10.92 -0.29
CA THR A 287 -10.26 10.60 -0.65
C THR A 287 -9.73 9.41 0.15
N ALA A 288 -8.76 8.67 -0.40
CA ALA A 288 -8.10 7.56 0.30
C ALA A 288 -7.49 8.00 1.65
N ARG A 289 -6.97 9.24 1.74
CA ARG A 289 -6.50 9.83 2.99
C ARG A 289 -7.63 9.98 4.01
N ARG A 290 -8.78 10.53 3.59
CA ARG A 290 -9.94 10.73 4.48
C ARG A 290 -10.54 9.40 4.91
N LEU A 291 -10.61 8.42 4.01
CA LEU A 291 -11.03 7.05 4.31
C LEU A 291 -10.18 6.43 5.42
N ASN A 292 -8.85 6.54 5.33
CA ASN A 292 -7.95 6.07 6.39
C ASN A 292 -8.20 6.80 7.73
N GLN A 293 -8.49 8.10 7.72
CA GLN A 293 -8.83 8.84 8.95
C GLN A 293 -10.12 8.33 9.60
N ILE A 294 -11.14 8.03 8.78
CA ILE A 294 -12.41 7.47 9.26
C ILE A 294 -12.16 6.10 9.89
N LEU A 295 -11.45 5.22 9.19
CA LEU A 295 -11.13 3.88 9.71
C LEU A 295 -10.28 3.92 10.98
N LYS A 296 -9.30 4.82 11.07
CA LYS A 296 -8.50 5.01 12.29
C LYS A 296 -9.37 5.35 13.51
N LYS A 297 -10.39 6.19 13.35
CA LYS A 297 -11.34 6.50 14.43
C LYS A 297 -12.15 5.26 14.82
N ILE A 298 -12.67 4.52 13.85
CA ILE A 298 -13.46 3.30 14.10
C ILE A 298 -12.60 2.25 14.78
N PHE A 299 -11.39 2.00 14.29
CA PHE A 299 -10.47 1.01 14.85
C PHE A 299 -10.00 1.38 16.26
N SER A 300 -9.79 2.68 16.54
CA SER A 300 -9.49 3.14 17.91
C SER A 300 -10.65 2.87 18.84
N ALA A 301 -11.88 3.23 18.45
CA ALA A 301 -13.07 2.96 19.24
C ALA A 301 -13.30 1.44 19.45
N ALA A 302 -13.04 0.62 18.44
CA ALA A 302 -13.09 -0.83 18.53
C ALA A 302 -12.05 -1.40 19.51
N ALA A 303 -10.83 -0.84 19.51
CA ALA A 303 -9.78 -1.23 20.46
C ALA A 303 -10.22 -0.99 21.92
N ASP A 304 -10.95 0.10 22.16
CA ASP A 304 -11.45 0.44 23.51
C ASP A 304 -12.58 -0.50 23.99
N LEU A 305 -13.24 -1.22 23.07
CA LEU A 305 -14.26 -2.23 23.39
C LEU A 305 -13.67 -3.62 23.70
N LEU A 306 -12.40 -3.86 23.37
CA LEU A 306 -11.77 -5.15 23.65
C LEU A 306 -11.47 -5.31 25.15
N PRO A 307 -11.47 -6.57 25.67
CA PRO A 307 -11.18 -6.86 27.06
C PRO A 307 -9.79 -6.35 27.49
N PRO A 308 -9.57 -6.07 28.80
CA PRO A 308 -8.28 -5.55 29.30
C PRO A 308 -7.07 -6.45 28.98
N ASP A 309 -7.25 -7.75 28.96
CA ASP A 309 -6.22 -8.76 28.67
C ASP A 309 -5.86 -8.90 27.20
N ALA A 310 -6.61 -8.26 26.30
CA ALA A 310 -6.37 -8.30 24.85
C ALA A 310 -5.48 -7.14 24.34
N GLU A 311 -4.48 -6.69 25.13
CA GLU A 311 -3.70 -5.48 24.81
C GLU A 311 -3.01 -5.58 23.43
N HIS A 312 -2.47 -6.75 23.07
CA HIS A 312 -1.89 -6.98 21.75
C HIS A 312 -2.90 -6.72 20.60
N LYS A 313 -4.15 -7.17 20.73
CA LYS A 313 -5.20 -6.90 19.72
C LYS A 313 -5.62 -5.43 19.69
N LYS A 314 -5.60 -4.73 20.82
CA LYS A 314 -5.85 -3.29 20.89
C LYS A 314 -4.78 -2.51 20.14
N GLU A 315 -3.49 -2.85 20.33
CA GLU A 315 -2.39 -2.25 19.61
C GLU A 315 -2.49 -2.52 18.10
N LYS A 316 -2.81 -3.75 17.70
CA LYS A 316 -3.08 -4.10 16.30
C LYS A 316 -4.20 -3.24 15.71
N LEU A 317 -5.34 -3.09 16.37
CA LEU A 317 -6.43 -2.23 15.91
C LEU A 317 -6.01 -0.76 15.78
N ARG A 318 -5.31 -0.21 16.77
CA ARG A 318 -4.77 1.16 16.71
C ARG A 318 -3.77 1.36 15.58
N ALA A 319 -2.98 0.33 15.23
CA ALA A 319 -2.07 0.34 14.10
C ALA A 319 -2.77 0.16 12.74
N ALA A 320 -3.93 -0.48 12.70
CA ALA A 320 -4.62 -0.89 11.48
C ALA A 320 -4.96 0.28 10.53
N SER A 321 -5.07 -0.01 9.24
CA SER A 321 -5.38 0.94 8.16
C SER A 321 -6.39 0.33 7.18
N ALA A 322 -6.82 1.08 6.17
CA ALA A 322 -7.68 0.56 5.10
C ALA A 322 -7.12 -0.70 4.42
N HIS A 323 -5.80 -0.83 4.38
CA HIS A 323 -5.16 -2.02 3.80
C HIS A 323 -5.44 -3.26 4.64
N TRP A 324 -5.46 -3.14 5.96
CA TRP A 324 -5.83 -4.23 6.88
C TRP A 324 -7.28 -4.67 6.67
N GLY A 325 -8.23 -3.73 6.50
CA GLY A 325 -9.61 -4.07 6.18
C GLY A 325 -9.75 -4.89 4.89
N ARG A 326 -8.92 -4.58 3.88
CA ARG A 326 -8.83 -5.39 2.66
C ARG A 326 -8.25 -6.80 2.95
N HIS A 327 -7.20 -6.89 3.75
CA HIS A 327 -6.62 -8.18 4.16
C HIS A 327 -7.67 -9.01 4.90
N THR A 328 -8.36 -8.43 5.86
CA THR A 328 -9.47 -9.07 6.59
C THR A 328 -10.51 -9.65 5.65
N GLY A 329 -10.98 -8.88 4.66
CA GLY A 329 -11.97 -9.37 3.70
C GLY A 329 -11.45 -10.50 2.80
N ILE A 330 -10.15 -10.54 2.49
CA ILE A 330 -9.54 -11.63 1.71
C ILE A 330 -9.42 -12.88 2.57
N THR A 331 -8.90 -12.75 3.80
CA THR A 331 -8.77 -13.86 4.76
C THR A 331 -10.14 -14.45 5.08
N ALA A 332 -11.14 -13.63 5.42
CA ALA A 332 -12.49 -14.09 5.70
C ALA A 332 -13.14 -14.89 4.55
N LYS A 333 -12.81 -14.56 3.29
CA LYS A 333 -13.28 -15.35 2.14
C LYS A 333 -12.64 -16.73 2.09
N LEU A 334 -11.33 -16.83 2.37
CA LEU A 334 -10.61 -18.11 2.43
C LEU A 334 -11.14 -18.96 3.59
N ASP A 335 -11.30 -18.37 4.77
CA ASP A 335 -11.84 -19.05 5.97
C ASP A 335 -13.27 -19.56 5.74
N SER A 336 -14.05 -18.82 4.93
CA SER A 336 -15.39 -19.26 4.52
C SER A 336 -15.38 -20.40 3.49
N GLY A 337 -14.22 -20.91 3.11
CA GLY A 337 -14.08 -22.02 2.15
C GLY A 337 -14.27 -21.63 0.68
N ILE A 338 -14.22 -20.35 0.35
CA ILE A 338 -14.25 -19.90 -1.06
C ILE A 338 -12.95 -20.32 -1.74
N ASP A 339 -13.06 -21.01 -2.89
CA ASP A 339 -11.91 -21.48 -3.67
C ASP A 339 -10.90 -20.32 -3.92
N GLU A 340 -9.62 -20.58 -3.62
CA GLU A 340 -8.52 -19.62 -3.73
C GLU A 340 -8.48 -18.91 -5.10
N ARG A 341 -8.79 -19.63 -6.18
CA ARG A 341 -8.81 -19.09 -7.55
C ARG A 341 -9.83 -17.95 -7.70
N PHE A 342 -10.97 -18.04 -7.00
CA PHE A 342 -11.99 -16.99 -6.99
C PHE A 342 -11.59 -15.85 -6.06
N VAL A 343 -11.01 -16.14 -4.90
CA VAL A 343 -10.47 -15.11 -3.99
C VAL A 343 -9.35 -14.33 -4.67
N GLN A 344 -8.45 -14.96 -5.41
CA GLN A 344 -7.41 -14.30 -6.21
C GLN A 344 -8.02 -13.32 -7.24
N LYS A 345 -9.06 -13.77 -7.97
CA LYS A 345 -9.79 -12.93 -8.94
C LYS A 345 -10.45 -11.74 -8.24
N ASP A 346 -11.14 -11.97 -7.12
CA ASP A 346 -11.81 -10.95 -6.33
C ASP A 346 -10.81 -9.93 -5.78
N ALA A 347 -9.66 -10.42 -5.29
CA ALA A 347 -8.57 -9.57 -4.81
C ALA A 347 -7.82 -8.84 -5.95
N ARG A 348 -8.03 -9.25 -7.20
CA ARG A 348 -7.34 -8.67 -8.38
C ARG A 348 -5.81 -8.78 -8.24
N HIS A 349 -5.35 -9.92 -7.72
CA HIS A 349 -3.93 -10.23 -7.63
C HIS A 349 -3.43 -10.76 -8.97
N THR A 350 -2.38 -10.15 -9.52
CA THR A 350 -1.74 -10.59 -10.77
C THR A 350 -0.81 -11.78 -10.56
N ASP A 351 -0.34 -12.00 -9.33
CA ASP A 351 0.52 -13.10 -8.92
C ASP A 351 -0.22 -13.92 -7.85
N ALA A 352 -0.36 -15.23 -8.06
CA ALA A 352 -0.99 -16.16 -7.12
C ALA A 352 -0.28 -16.14 -5.75
N ARG A 353 1.04 -15.99 -5.72
CA ARG A 353 1.83 -15.85 -4.49
C ARG A 353 1.34 -14.74 -3.57
N THR A 354 0.68 -13.72 -4.12
CA THR A 354 0.08 -12.65 -3.32
C THR A 354 -1.14 -13.13 -2.55
N THR A 355 -1.93 -14.05 -3.09
CA THR A 355 -3.09 -14.66 -2.39
C THR A 355 -2.60 -15.72 -1.41
N GLN A 356 -1.61 -16.52 -1.77
CA GLN A 356 -1.02 -17.54 -0.89
C GLN A 356 -0.49 -16.99 0.44
N ARG A 357 -0.13 -15.71 0.51
CA ARG A 357 0.27 -15.06 1.77
C ARG A 357 -0.88 -14.93 2.80
N TYR A 358 -2.10 -15.18 2.41
CA TYR A 358 -3.29 -15.14 3.27
C TYR A 358 -3.73 -16.53 3.74
N ILE A 359 -3.05 -17.59 3.31
CA ILE A 359 -3.36 -18.99 3.66
C ILE A 359 -2.56 -19.38 4.91
N HIS A 360 -2.63 -18.58 5.98
CA HIS A 360 -1.85 -18.81 7.20
C HIS A 360 -2.54 -19.74 8.20
N GLU A 361 -3.87 -19.80 8.17
CA GLU A 361 -4.63 -20.74 9.01
C GLU A 361 -4.60 -22.17 8.50
N GLU A 362 -3.98 -22.43 7.33
CA GLU A 362 -3.78 -23.79 6.86
C GLU A 362 -2.82 -24.61 7.72
N GLU A 363 -1.97 -24.00 8.57
CA GLU A 363 -1.08 -24.76 9.43
C GLU A 363 -1.85 -25.57 10.48
N GLU A 364 -2.84 -24.99 11.15
CA GLU A 364 -3.71 -25.71 12.08
C GLU A 364 -4.57 -26.73 11.31
N ARG A 365 -5.18 -26.31 10.22
CA ARG A 365 -5.99 -27.17 9.37
C ARG A 365 -5.16 -28.27 8.70
N TRP A 366 -3.95 -27.96 8.27
CA TRP A 366 -2.99 -28.94 7.75
C TRP A 366 -2.56 -29.91 8.83
N HIS A 367 -2.30 -29.42 10.04
CA HIS A 367 -2.02 -30.28 11.19
C HIS A 367 -3.20 -31.21 11.50
N ASP A 368 -4.43 -30.71 11.49
CA ASP A 368 -5.65 -31.49 11.69
C ASP A 368 -5.85 -32.52 10.56
N GLU A 369 -5.62 -32.14 9.31
CA GLU A 369 -5.65 -33.06 8.19
C GLU A 369 -4.55 -34.16 8.33
N ALA A 370 -3.34 -33.78 8.77
CA ALA A 370 -2.28 -34.73 9.04
C ALA A 370 -2.63 -35.72 10.16
N GLN A 371 -3.47 -35.34 11.16
CA GLN A 371 -3.97 -36.24 12.19
C GLN A 371 -4.90 -37.35 11.64
N LYS A 372 -5.44 -37.20 10.44
CA LYS A 372 -6.25 -38.23 9.79
C LYS A 372 -5.39 -39.39 9.30
N GLN A 373 -4.10 -39.21 9.10
CA GLN A 373 -3.16 -40.26 8.74
C GLN A 373 -2.89 -41.16 9.96
N ARG A 374 -3.23 -42.44 9.88
CA ARG A 374 -3.03 -43.39 10.97
C ARG A 374 -1.97 -44.42 10.59
N LEU A 375 -1.17 -44.80 11.58
CA LEU A 375 -0.23 -45.92 11.43
C LEU A 375 -1.01 -47.23 11.50
N PRO A 376 -0.80 -48.18 10.56
CA PRO A 376 -1.58 -49.42 10.49
C PRO A 376 -1.49 -50.31 11.74
N TRP A 377 -0.47 -50.11 12.56
CA TRP A 377 -0.21 -50.88 13.80
C TRP A 377 -0.54 -50.15 15.09
N VAL A 378 -1.01 -48.90 15.03
CA VAL A 378 -1.49 -48.12 16.21
C VAL A 378 -3.00 -48.27 16.24
N GLY A 379 -3.51 -49.21 17.00
CA GLY A 379 -4.96 -49.42 17.17
C GLY A 379 -5.43 -50.88 17.16
N GLN A 380 -4.51 -51.84 17.06
CA GLN A 380 -4.82 -53.23 17.36
C GLN A 380 -4.54 -53.49 18.86
N LYS A 381 -5.55 -53.31 19.70
CA LYS A 381 -5.70 -53.92 21.04
C LYS A 381 -7.08 -54.58 21.10
#